data_91cd7436c04079fe4582ec687b004ad2
#
_entry.id   91cd7436c04079fe4582ec687b004ad2
#
_cell.length_a   1.000
_cell.length_b   1.000
_cell.length_c   1.000
_cell.angle_alpha   90.00
_cell.angle_beta   90.00
_cell.angle_gamma   90.00
#
_symmetry.space_group_name_H-M   'P 1'
#
loop_
_entity.id
_entity.type
_entity.pdbx_description
1 polymer ?
#
loop_
_entity_poly.entity_id
_entity_poly.type
_entity_poly.pdbx_seq_one_letter_code
_entity_poly.pdbx_strand_id
1 'polypeptide(L)'
;MSKKEIAKRYVLFIISLFFSALGVAFTKHGELGVSPISSVANVLSCTKGGFSLGVWLIIWNCVLILGQIIILRKKFQLIQLLQIPLSFLFGYFTDFGLWLVGFIPVESYIMRLVMVVVGIVILGFGVSLSVSANVIMNSGEAFVKAIADTANKNFGNVKIAFDVSCVVLALILSLLMFDFTIVGTREGTVISALCTGLAVKLFQRLTNEPVNRLVSV
;
A
#
# COMPACT_ATOMS: atom_id res chain seq x y z
N MET A 1 -17.58 -17.71 -13.13
CA MET A 1 -16.43 -18.18 -12.33
C MET A 1 -16.88 -19.34 -11.44
N SER A 2 -16.12 -20.43 -11.39
CA SER A 2 -16.42 -21.55 -10.49
C SER A 2 -16.08 -21.17 -9.04
N LYS A 3 -16.73 -21.85 -8.06
CA LYS A 3 -16.41 -21.64 -6.63
C LYS A 3 -14.92 -21.88 -6.31
N LYS A 4 -14.30 -22.85 -7.00
CA LYS A 4 -12.87 -23.16 -6.87
C LYS A 4 -11.99 -22.02 -7.41
N GLU A 5 -12.35 -21.44 -8.54
CA GLU A 5 -11.65 -20.30 -9.12
C GLU A 5 -11.70 -19.07 -8.20
N ILE A 6 -12.88 -18.77 -7.63
CA ILE A 6 -13.04 -17.68 -6.67
C ILE A 6 -12.12 -17.89 -5.45
N ALA A 7 -12.12 -19.10 -4.88
CA ALA A 7 -11.26 -19.41 -3.73
C ALA A 7 -9.77 -19.23 -4.06
N LYS A 8 -9.29 -19.71 -5.22
CA LYS A 8 -7.91 -19.53 -5.66
C LYS A 8 -7.52 -18.04 -5.79
N ARG A 9 -8.43 -17.21 -6.34
CA ARG A 9 -8.23 -15.77 -6.47
C ARG A 9 -8.12 -15.08 -5.13
N TYR A 10 -8.94 -15.45 -4.13
CA TYR A 10 -8.82 -14.91 -2.78
C TYR A 10 -7.53 -15.32 -2.08
N VAL A 11 -7.09 -16.57 -2.24
CA VAL A 11 -5.79 -17.04 -1.73
C VAL A 11 -4.65 -16.23 -2.36
N LEU A 12 -4.69 -16.05 -3.68
CA LEU A 12 -3.70 -15.22 -4.37
C LEU A 12 -3.70 -13.78 -3.87
N PHE A 13 -4.88 -13.22 -3.59
CA PHE A 13 -5.01 -11.88 -3.03
C PHE A 13 -4.39 -11.79 -1.62
N ILE A 14 -4.60 -12.79 -0.75
CA ILE A 14 -3.97 -12.84 0.58
C ILE A 14 -2.44 -12.90 0.45
N ILE A 15 -1.92 -13.71 -0.46
CA ILE A 15 -0.48 -13.77 -0.77
C ILE A 15 0.03 -12.41 -1.25
N SER A 16 -0.74 -11.74 -2.10
CA SER A 16 -0.39 -10.39 -2.58
C SER A 16 -0.30 -9.36 -1.47
N LEU A 17 -1.22 -9.43 -0.48
CA LEU A 17 -1.20 -8.57 0.70
C LEU A 17 0.07 -8.81 1.53
N PHE A 18 0.47 -10.06 1.70
CA PHE A 18 1.70 -10.40 2.43
C PHE A 18 2.93 -9.77 1.77
N PHE A 19 3.12 -9.95 0.46
CA PHE A 19 4.25 -9.34 -0.24
C PHE A 19 4.18 -7.81 -0.24
N SER A 20 2.99 -7.24 -0.41
CA SER A 20 2.82 -5.78 -0.35
C SER A 20 3.18 -5.23 1.04
N ALA A 21 2.75 -5.89 2.11
CA ALA A 21 3.07 -5.51 3.48
C ALA A 21 4.57 -5.65 3.78
N LEU A 22 5.18 -6.75 3.31
CA LEU A 22 6.63 -6.97 3.43
C LEU A 22 7.41 -5.87 2.71
N GLY A 23 7.00 -5.48 1.49
CA GLY A 23 7.60 -4.36 0.76
C GLY A 23 7.52 -3.03 1.54
N VAL A 24 6.38 -2.75 2.19
CA VAL A 24 6.25 -1.58 3.08
C VAL A 24 7.19 -1.68 4.28
N ALA A 25 7.35 -2.87 4.88
CA ALA A 25 8.25 -3.07 5.99
C ALA A 25 9.73 -2.82 5.61
N PHE A 26 10.17 -3.30 4.44
CA PHE A 26 11.51 -3.01 3.92
C PHE A 26 11.74 -1.52 3.69
N THR A 27 10.79 -0.81 3.05
CA THR A 27 10.93 0.63 2.81
C THR A 27 10.95 1.41 4.13
N LYS A 28 10.13 1.03 5.11
CA LYS A 28 10.11 1.64 6.44
C LYS A 28 11.43 1.42 7.18
N HIS A 29 11.97 0.22 7.14
CA HIS A 29 13.23 -0.14 7.81
C HIS A 29 14.43 0.61 7.22
N GLY A 30 14.37 0.96 5.91
CA GLY A 30 15.36 1.82 5.27
C GLY A 30 15.38 3.27 5.76
N GLU A 31 14.37 3.72 6.53
CA GLU A 31 14.26 5.06 7.13
C GLU A 31 14.33 6.26 6.15
N LEU A 32 14.23 6.00 4.85
CA LEU A 32 14.19 7.05 3.81
C LEU A 32 12.76 7.40 3.37
N GLY A 33 11.76 6.83 4.02
CA GLY A 33 10.35 7.01 3.72
C GLY A 33 9.70 5.75 3.13
N VAL A 34 8.40 5.81 2.92
CA VAL A 34 7.57 4.70 2.41
C VAL A 34 6.76 5.14 1.20
N SER A 35 5.91 4.25 0.65
CA SER A 35 5.02 4.63 -0.45
C SER A 35 4.10 5.80 -0.09
N PRO A 36 3.69 6.66 -1.06
CA PRO A 36 2.86 7.84 -0.80
C PRO A 36 1.62 7.56 0.02
N ILE A 37 0.86 6.52 -0.31
CA ILE A 37 -0.37 6.15 0.43
C ILE A 37 -0.07 5.81 1.89
N SER A 38 1.06 5.14 2.14
CA SER A 38 1.47 4.74 3.49
C SER A 38 2.14 5.86 4.28
N SER A 39 2.51 6.99 3.63
CA SER A 39 3.30 8.05 4.25
C SER A 39 2.59 8.70 5.45
N VAL A 40 1.27 8.88 5.38
CA VAL A 40 0.46 9.41 6.48
C VAL A 40 0.53 8.49 7.70
N ALA A 41 0.27 7.20 7.52
CA ALA A 41 0.37 6.21 8.58
C ALA A 41 1.81 6.11 9.14
N ASN A 42 2.80 6.26 8.26
CA ASN A 42 4.21 6.21 8.64
C ASN A 42 4.61 7.36 9.55
N VAL A 43 4.23 8.59 9.25
CA VAL A 43 4.50 9.76 10.10
C VAL A 43 3.85 9.58 11.47
N LEU A 44 2.59 9.17 11.51
CA LEU A 44 1.87 8.91 12.75
C LEU A 44 2.51 7.80 13.60
N SER A 45 3.08 6.77 12.96
CA SER A 45 3.80 5.69 13.66
C SER A 45 5.16 6.11 14.25
N CYS A 46 5.70 7.25 13.84
CA CYS A 46 6.96 7.77 14.39
C CYS A 46 6.77 8.53 15.72
N THR A 47 5.52 8.76 16.18
CA THR A 47 5.26 9.41 17.47
C THR A 47 5.68 8.53 18.65
N LYS A 48 6.33 9.14 19.64
CA LYS A 48 6.76 8.43 20.86
C LYS A 48 5.55 7.89 21.61
N GLY A 49 5.55 6.59 21.93
CA GLY A 49 4.43 5.94 22.62
C GLY A 49 3.17 5.74 21.78
N GLY A 50 3.25 5.94 20.46
CA GLY A 50 2.16 5.71 19.51
C GLY A 50 1.95 4.24 19.14
N PHE A 51 0.95 4.00 18.31
CA PHE A 51 0.68 2.69 17.74
C PHE A 51 1.74 2.29 16.71
N SER A 52 1.85 0.98 16.44
CA SER A 52 2.70 0.44 15.36
C SER A 52 2.30 0.98 13.98
N LEU A 53 3.20 0.83 12.99
CA LEU A 53 2.87 1.17 11.61
C LEU A 53 1.67 0.36 11.10
N GLY A 54 1.60 -0.93 11.44
CA GLY A 54 0.48 -1.78 11.03
C GLY A 54 -0.86 -1.28 11.56
N VAL A 55 -0.92 -0.88 12.83
CA VAL A 55 -2.16 -0.30 13.41
C VAL A 55 -2.54 1.00 12.71
N TRP A 56 -1.59 1.90 12.45
CA TRP A 56 -1.88 3.13 11.72
C TRP A 56 -2.31 2.90 10.28
N LEU A 57 -1.76 1.86 9.61
CA LEU A 57 -2.22 1.45 8.27
C LEU A 57 -3.67 0.93 8.31
N ILE A 58 -4.05 0.17 9.34
CA ILE A 58 -5.45 -0.27 9.52
C ILE A 58 -6.37 0.95 9.66
N ILE A 59 -6.02 1.88 10.54
CA ILE A 59 -6.81 3.12 10.77
C ILE A 59 -6.91 3.91 9.46
N TRP A 60 -5.81 4.13 8.77
CA TRP A 60 -5.77 4.87 7.50
C TRP A 60 -6.63 4.21 6.42
N ASN A 61 -6.54 2.88 6.28
CA ASN A 61 -7.37 2.14 5.35
C ASN A 61 -8.86 2.25 5.70
N CYS A 62 -9.24 2.22 6.98
CA CYS A 62 -10.61 2.44 7.41
C CYS A 62 -11.10 3.85 7.04
N VAL A 63 -10.27 4.89 7.20
CA VAL A 63 -10.59 6.26 6.74
C VAL A 63 -10.84 6.28 5.23
N LEU A 64 -10.01 5.61 4.43
CA LEU A 64 -10.19 5.53 2.98
C LEU A 64 -11.46 4.77 2.59
N ILE A 65 -11.81 3.70 3.30
CA ILE A 65 -13.07 2.96 3.10
C ILE A 65 -14.28 3.84 3.44
N LEU A 66 -14.23 4.57 4.54
CA LEU A 66 -15.28 5.54 4.88
C LEU A 66 -15.42 6.60 3.79
N GLY A 67 -14.31 7.11 3.27
CA GLY A 67 -14.31 8.04 2.13
C GLY A 67 -14.96 7.44 0.88
N GLN A 68 -14.71 6.15 0.57
CA GLN A 68 -15.37 5.44 -0.52
C GLN A 68 -16.89 5.40 -0.31
N ILE A 69 -17.36 5.08 0.90
CA ILE A 69 -18.79 5.01 1.23
C ILE A 69 -19.44 6.39 1.01
N ILE A 70 -18.80 7.46 1.47
CA ILE A 70 -19.30 8.84 1.33
C ILE A 70 -19.40 9.24 -0.15
N ILE A 71 -18.38 8.91 -0.96
CA ILE A 71 -18.31 9.29 -2.38
C ILE A 71 -19.30 8.47 -3.22
N LEU A 72 -19.30 7.14 -3.05
CA LEU A 72 -20.11 6.23 -3.86
C LEU A 72 -21.58 6.19 -3.41
N ARG A 73 -21.87 6.48 -2.14
CA ARG A 73 -23.21 6.46 -1.58
C ARG A 73 -23.98 5.17 -1.96
N LYS A 74 -25.08 5.30 -2.71
CA LYS A 74 -25.91 4.15 -3.16
C LYS A 74 -25.21 3.23 -4.15
N LYS A 75 -24.10 3.64 -4.77
CA LYS A 75 -23.31 2.80 -5.69
C LYS A 75 -22.26 1.95 -4.97
N PHE A 76 -22.09 2.13 -3.65
CA PHE A 76 -21.16 1.35 -2.87
C PHE A 76 -21.64 -0.11 -2.78
N GLN A 77 -20.78 -1.03 -3.16
CA GLN A 77 -21.08 -2.47 -3.12
C GLN A 77 -20.67 -3.05 -1.77
N LEU A 78 -21.57 -3.79 -1.10
CA LEU A 78 -21.30 -4.40 0.20
C LEU A 78 -20.07 -5.31 0.21
N ILE A 79 -19.74 -5.94 -0.93
CA ILE A 79 -18.53 -6.76 -1.09
C ILE A 79 -17.25 -5.95 -0.79
N GLN A 80 -17.27 -4.64 -0.98
CA GLN A 80 -16.13 -3.76 -0.69
C GLN A 80 -15.85 -3.65 0.82
N LEU A 81 -16.81 -3.99 1.70
CA LEU A 81 -16.57 -4.07 3.14
C LEU A 81 -15.55 -5.16 3.52
N LEU A 82 -15.31 -6.14 2.66
CA LEU A 82 -14.22 -7.10 2.85
C LEU A 82 -12.84 -6.44 2.87
N GLN A 83 -12.71 -5.20 2.41
CA GLN A 83 -11.48 -4.42 2.59
C GLN A 83 -11.15 -4.20 4.08
N ILE A 84 -12.15 -4.20 4.99
CA ILE A 84 -11.91 -4.02 6.42
C ILE A 84 -11.09 -5.18 7.01
N PRO A 85 -11.56 -6.45 6.99
CA PRO A 85 -10.74 -7.56 7.50
C PRO A 85 -9.42 -7.72 6.75
N LEU A 86 -9.37 -7.41 5.46
CA LEU A 86 -8.14 -7.44 4.68
C LEU A 86 -7.15 -6.33 5.11
N SER A 87 -7.65 -5.17 5.54
CA SER A 87 -6.81 -4.10 6.13
C SER A 87 -6.19 -4.52 7.47
N PHE A 88 -6.94 -5.25 8.31
CA PHE A 88 -6.38 -5.84 9.53
C PHE A 88 -5.26 -6.83 9.20
N LEU A 89 -5.48 -7.70 8.23
CA LEU A 89 -4.48 -8.67 7.79
C LEU A 89 -3.24 -7.98 7.22
N PHE A 90 -3.41 -6.93 6.41
CA PHE A 90 -2.32 -6.13 5.86
C PHE A 90 -1.51 -5.45 6.95
N GLY A 91 -2.16 -4.83 7.94
CA GLY A 91 -1.48 -4.20 9.08
C GLY A 91 -0.69 -5.22 9.90
N TYR A 92 -1.28 -6.38 10.20
CA TYR A 92 -0.60 -7.46 10.90
C TYR A 92 0.63 -7.98 10.13
N PHE A 93 0.49 -8.19 8.82
CA PHE A 93 1.61 -8.60 7.96
C PHE A 93 2.70 -7.52 7.89
N THR A 94 2.33 -6.23 7.97
CA THR A 94 3.31 -5.14 8.00
C THR A 94 4.13 -5.16 9.29
N ASP A 95 3.49 -5.32 10.45
CA ASP A 95 4.18 -5.39 11.73
C ASP A 95 5.04 -6.67 11.82
N PHE A 96 4.55 -7.80 11.34
CA PHE A 96 5.32 -9.03 11.21
C PHE A 96 6.54 -8.83 10.28
N GLY A 97 6.33 -8.18 9.13
CA GLY A 97 7.41 -7.84 8.20
C GLY A 97 8.46 -6.93 8.85
N LEU A 98 8.06 -5.93 9.64
CA LEU A 98 8.98 -5.06 10.38
C LEU A 98 9.80 -5.83 11.42
N TRP A 99 9.17 -6.76 12.13
CA TRP A 99 9.87 -7.65 13.03
C TRP A 99 10.90 -8.50 12.27
N LEU A 100 10.51 -9.05 11.11
CA LEU A 100 11.40 -9.90 10.29
C LEU A 100 12.61 -9.12 9.75
N VAL A 101 12.42 -7.91 9.24
CA VAL A 101 13.52 -7.09 8.68
C VAL A 101 14.33 -6.40 9.76
N GLY A 102 13.81 -6.30 11.00
CA GLY A 102 14.47 -5.65 12.13
C GLY A 102 15.82 -6.28 12.51
N PHE A 103 16.09 -7.51 12.07
CA PHE A 103 17.39 -8.19 12.27
C PHE A 103 18.47 -7.72 11.28
N ILE A 104 18.10 -6.96 10.23
CA ILE A 104 19.03 -6.49 9.21
C ILE A 104 19.65 -5.17 9.70
N PRO A 105 20.99 -5.10 9.91
CA PRO A 105 21.61 -3.84 10.31
C PRO A 105 21.59 -2.83 9.16
N VAL A 106 21.13 -1.61 9.43
CA VAL A 106 21.02 -0.53 8.44
C VAL A 106 21.81 0.69 8.92
N GLU A 107 23.14 0.55 8.92
CA GLU A 107 24.05 1.57 9.44
C GLU A 107 24.42 2.64 8.38
N SER A 108 24.58 2.23 7.11
CA SER A 108 25.01 3.12 6.04
C SER A 108 23.84 3.63 5.20
N TYR A 109 24.00 4.85 4.62
CA TYR A 109 23.02 5.41 3.68
C TYR A 109 22.80 4.51 2.47
N ILE A 110 23.85 3.85 1.98
CA ILE A 110 23.75 2.90 0.85
C ILE A 110 22.83 1.74 1.24
N MET A 111 22.99 1.17 2.44
CA MET A 111 22.13 0.10 2.92
C MET A 111 20.67 0.54 3.06
N ARG A 112 20.43 1.75 3.55
CA ARG A 112 19.09 2.35 3.59
C ARG A 112 18.45 2.42 2.20
N LEU A 113 19.21 2.88 1.20
CA LEU A 113 18.75 2.95 -0.18
C LEU A 113 18.47 1.56 -0.76
N VAL A 114 19.33 0.58 -0.50
CA VAL A 114 19.13 -0.82 -0.90
C VAL A 114 17.82 -1.36 -0.31
N MET A 115 17.56 -1.12 0.99
CA MET A 115 16.32 -1.54 1.64
C MET A 115 15.08 -0.92 0.96
N VAL A 116 15.15 0.36 0.61
CA VAL A 116 14.05 1.03 -0.11
C VAL A 116 13.84 0.42 -1.50
N VAL A 117 14.91 0.20 -2.27
CA VAL A 117 14.82 -0.39 -3.61
C VAL A 117 14.25 -1.81 -3.54
N VAL A 118 14.76 -2.65 -2.65
CA VAL A 118 14.25 -4.01 -2.42
C VAL A 118 12.78 -3.97 -2.01
N GLY A 119 12.42 -3.05 -1.10
CA GLY A 119 11.04 -2.86 -0.67
C GLY A 119 10.11 -2.46 -1.82
N ILE A 120 10.54 -1.57 -2.72
CA ILE A 120 9.78 -1.17 -3.91
C ILE A 120 9.56 -2.35 -4.85
N VAL A 121 10.58 -3.18 -5.07
CA VAL A 121 10.49 -4.38 -5.92
C VAL A 121 9.49 -5.39 -5.34
N ILE A 122 9.59 -5.68 -4.04
CA ILE A 122 8.67 -6.61 -3.33
C ILE A 122 7.25 -6.05 -3.34
N LEU A 123 7.08 -4.74 -3.05
CA LEU A 123 5.78 -4.06 -3.09
C LEU A 123 5.17 -4.12 -4.50
N GLY A 124 5.97 -3.82 -5.53
CA GLY A 124 5.54 -3.89 -6.92
C GLY A 124 5.07 -5.30 -7.33
N PHE A 125 5.78 -6.33 -6.88
CA PHE A 125 5.38 -7.72 -7.07
C PHE A 125 4.05 -8.02 -6.37
N GLY A 126 3.91 -7.67 -5.08
CA GLY A 126 2.68 -7.85 -4.33
C GLY A 126 1.48 -7.17 -4.98
N VAL A 127 1.63 -5.89 -5.36
CA VAL A 127 0.56 -5.15 -6.04
C VAL A 127 0.22 -5.77 -7.40
N SER A 128 1.19 -6.27 -8.16
CA SER A 128 0.94 -6.94 -9.44
C SER A 128 0.09 -8.20 -9.27
N LEU A 129 0.36 -8.99 -8.23
CA LEU A 129 -0.45 -10.17 -7.88
C LEU A 129 -1.88 -9.78 -7.48
N SER A 130 -2.04 -8.70 -6.71
CA SER A 130 -3.35 -8.16 -6.31
C SER A 130 -4.20 -7.79 -7.52
N VAL A 131 -3.60 -7.10 -8.48
CA VAL A 131 -4.28 -6.74 -9.74
C VAL A 131 -4.64 -7.97 -10.55
N SER A 132 -3.73 -8.95 -10.64
CA SER A 132 -3.97 -10.21 -11.38
C SER A 132 -5.03 -11.09 -10.71
N ALA A 133 -5.16 -11.03 -9.38
CA ALA A 133 -6.21 -11.74 -8.65
C ALA A 133 -7.62 -11.26 -9.04
N ASN A 134 -7.77 -9.98 -9.36
CA ASN A 134 -9.00 -9.35 -9.85
C ASN A 134 -10.25 -9.69 -9.01
N VAL A 135 -10.14 -9.57 -7.68
CA VAL A 135 -11.23 -9.87 -6.73
C VAL A 135 -11.69 -8.58 -6.05
N ILE A 136 -10.82 -7.99 -5.27
CA ILE A 136 -11.06 -6.75 -4.52
C ILE A 136 -9.82 -5.87 -4.70
N MET A 137 -10.01 -4.56 -4.78
CA MET A 137 -8.91 -3.59 -4.79
C MET A 137 -8.49 -3.26 -3.36
N ASN A 138 -7.21 -2.96 -3.16
CA ASN A 138 -6.73 -2.37 -1.91
C ASN A 138 -7.46 -1.05 -1.63
N SER A 139 -7.65 -0.72 -0.35
CA SER A 139 -8.44 0.43 0.09
C SER A 139 -8.02 1.75 -0.55
N GLY A 140 -6.71 1.99 -0.72
CA GLY A 140 -6.19 3.20 -1.36
C GLY A 140 -6.54 3.28 -2.84
N GLU A 141 -6.37 2.20 -3.58
CA GLU A 141 -6.66 2.14 -5.02
C GLU A 141 -8.17 2.19 -5.27
N ALA A 142 -8.96 1.52 -4.43
CA ALA A 142 -10.40 1.56 -4.50
C ALA A 142 -10.97 2.97 -4.20
N PHE A 143 -10.34 3.70 -3.25
CA PHE A 143 -10.68 5.10 -2.97
C PHE A 143 -10.39 6.01 -4.17
N VAL A 144 -9.21 5.88 -4.78
CA VAL A 144 -8.84 6.61 -5.99
C VAL A 144 -9.81 6.30 -7.14
N LYS A 145 -10.18 5.01 -7.30
CA LYS A 145 -11.15 4.60 -8.31
C LYS A 145 -12.53 5.21 -8.04
N ALA A 146 -12.99 5.22 -6.81
CA ALA A 146 -14.25 5.85 -6.44
C ALA A 146 -14.30 7.33 -6.81
N ILE A 147 -13.22 8.08 -6.59
CA ILE A 147 -13.09 9.47 -7.01
C ILE A 147 -13.09 9.58 -8.55
N ALA A 148 -12.27 8.77 -9.23
CA ALA A 148 -12.12 8.79 -10.69
C ALA A 148 -13.47 8.53 -11.40
N ASP A 149 -14.18 7.49 -10.96
CA ASP A 149 -15.48 7.11 -11.53
C ASP A 149 -16.56 8.17 -11.25
N THR A 150 -16.56 8.77 -10.05
CA THR A 150 -17.56 9.79 -9.69
C THR A 150 -17.31 11.13 -10.38
N ALA A 151 -16.02 11.51 -10.51
CA ALA A 151 -15.63 12.76 -11.18
C ALA A 151 -15.49 12.61 -12.71
N ASN A 152 -15.69 11.41 -13.26
CA ASN A 152 -15.49 11.08 -14.67
C ASN A 152 -14.09 11.48 -15.18
N LYS A 153 -13.05 11.17 -14.39
CA LYS A 153 -11.65 11.50 -14.67
C LYS A 153 -10.82 10.23 -14.89
N ASN A 154 -9.68 10.38 -15.56
CA ASN A 154 -8.74 9.28 -15.74
C ASN A 154 -8.17 8.83 -14.40
N PHE A 155 -8.21 7.51 -14.12
CA PHE A 155 -7.71 6.90 -12.89
C PHE A 155 -6.25 7.29 -12.60
N GLY A 156 -5.37 7.29 -13.61
CA GLY A 156 -3.95 7.61 -13.42
C GLY A 156 -3.73 9.05 -12.93
N ASN A 157 -4.47 10.00 -13.48
CA ASN A 157 -4.36 11.40 -13.07
C ASN A 157 -4.88 11.60 -11.63
N VAL A 158 -6.00 10.96 -11.28
CA VAL A 158 -6.54 10.99 -9.91
C VAL A 158 -5.59 10.30 -8.93
N LYS A 159 -4.96 9.19 -9.35
CA LYS A 159 -3.95 8.49 -8.54
C LYS A 159 -2.76 9.37 -8.21
N ILE A 160 -2.21 10.07 -9.21
CA ILE A 160 -1.08 11.00 -9.00
C ILE A 160 -1.50 12.13 -8.04
N ALA A 161 -2.67 12.74 -8.26
CA ALA A 161 -3.16 13.81 -7.40
C ALA A 161 -3.36 13.32 -5.94
N PHE A 162 -3.91 12.13 -5.78
CA PHE A 162 -4.09 11.50 -4.45
C PHE A 162 -2.75 11.19 -3.78
N ASP A 163 -1.79 10.61 -4.50
CA ASP A 163 -0.47 10.29 -3.97
C ASP A 163 0.27 11.58 -3.52
N VAL A 164 0.21 12.64 -4.33
CA VAL A 164 0.75 13.96 -3.95
C VAL A 164 0.04 14.49 -2.71
N SER A 165 -1.28 14.40 -2.63
CA SER A 165 -2.04 14.86 -1.46
C SER A 165 -1.68 14.09 -0.19
N CYS A 166 -1.43 12.77 -0.28
CA CYS A 166 -0.95 11.96 0.85
C CYS A 166 0.43 12.42 1.33
N VAL A 167 1.36 12.70 0.40
CA VAL A 167 2.70 13.18 0.75
C VAL A 167 2.63 14.57 1.40
N VAL A 168 1.83 15.50 0.84
CA VAL A 168 1.62 16.83 1.42
C VAL A 168 1.01 16.74 2.81
N LEU A 169 -0.01 15.90 2.99
CA LEU A 169 -0.63 15.68 4.30
C LEU A 169 0.38 15.09 5.29
N ALA A 170 1.21 14.12 4.87
CA ALA A 170 2.24 13.54 5.70
C ALA A 170 3.29 14.58 6.11
N LEU A 171 3.71 15.46 5.21
CA LEU A 171 4.63 16.57 5.51
C LEU A 171 4.02 17.56 6.52
N ILE A 172 2.76 17.96 6.32
CA ILE A 172 2.05 18.85 7.25
C ILE A 172 1.98 18.21 8.65
N LEU A 173 1.57 16.95 8.73
CA LEU A 173 1.52 16.22 10.00
C LEU A 173 2.90 16.11 10.65
N SER A 174 3.94 15.84 9.86
CA SER A 174 5.31 15.77 10.36
C SER A 174 5.75 17.11 10.98
N LEU A 175 5.53 18.22 10.29
CA LEU A 175 5.88 19.55 10.79
C LEU A 175 5.11 19.93 12.05
N LEU A 176 3.83 19.55 12.14
CA LEU A 176 2.99 19.86 13.31
C LEU A 176 3.32 18.99 14.53
N MET A 177 3.73 17.72 14.32
CA MET A 177 3.93 16.77 15.41
C MET A 177 5.37 16.63 15.88
N PHE A 178 6.34 17.12 15.11
CA PHE A 178 7.78 16.95 15.37
C PHE A 178 8.55 18.29 15.33
N ASP A 179 7.98 19.34 15.92
CA ASP A 179 8.63 20.66 16.10
C ASP A 179 9.28 21.18 14.81
N PHE A 180 8.51 21.19 13.70
CA PHE A 180 8.94 21.60 12.36
C PHE A 180 10.06 20.76 11.75
N THR A 181 10.26 19.52 12.23
CA THR A 181 11.19 18.57 11.62
C THR A 181 10.47 17.60 10.69
N ILE A 182 11.12 17.24 9.58
CA ILE A 182 10.56 16.24 8.64
C ILE A 182 10.95 14.85 9.10
N VAL A 183 9.94 14.08 9.55
CA VAL A 183 10.09 12.71 10.04
C VAL A 183 9.19 11.77 9.22
N GLY A 184 9.69 10.61 8.85
CA GLY A 184 8.91 9.56 8.20
C GLY A 184 8.63 9.75 6.70
N THR A 185 8.90 10.93 6.14
CA THR A 185 8.73 11.22 4.71
C THR A 185 10.01 11.86 4.20
N ARG A 186 10.74 11.17 3.33
CA ARG A 186 12.04 11.61 2.80
C ARG A 186 12.15 11.23 1.31
N GLU A 187 13.37 11.31 0.78
CA GLU A 187 13.70 10.99 -0.61
C GLU A 187 13.21 9.62 -1.09
N GLY A 188 13.19 8.62 -0.21
CA GLY A 188 12.65 7.28 -0.51
C GLY A 188 11.15 7.28 -0.83
N THR A 189 10.37 8.23 -0.28
CA THR A 189 8.96 8.39 -0.65
C THR A 189 8.81 8.86 -2.09
N VAL A 190 9.68 9.76 -2.56
CA VAL A 190 9.69 10.24 -3.95
C VAL A 190 10.11 9.10 -4.89
N ILE A 191 11.17 8.37 -4.53
CA ILE A 191 11.64 7.19 -5.29
C ILE A 191 10.52 6.14 -5.38
N SER A 192 9.83 5.85 -4.26
CA SER A 192 8.69 4.93 -4.23
C SER A 192 7.55 5.39 -5.14
N ALA A 193 7.20 6.68 -5.13
CA ALA A 193 6.14 7.24 -5.97
C ALA A 193 6.42 7.02 -7.48
N LEU A 194 7.66 7.18 -7.90
CA LEU A 194 8.08 7.03 -9.30
C LEU A 194 8.28 5.56 -9.70
N CYS A 195 8.93 4.77 -8.84
CA CYS A 195 9.42 3.44 -9.19
C CYS A 195 8.41 2.33 -8.94
N THR A 196 7.49 2.46 -7.94
CA THR A 196 6.52 1.38 -7.64
C THR A 196 5.63 1.09 -8.85
N GLY A 197 5.14 2.12 -9.54
CA GLY A 197 4.32 1.94 -10.74
C GLY A 197 5.05 1.23 -11.89
N LEU A 198 6.36 1.48 -12.05
CA LEU A 198 7.19 0.80 -13.03
C LEU A 198 7.41 -0.67 -12.65
N ALA A 199 7.70 -0.95 -11.37
CA ALA A 199 7.83 -2.30 -10.85
C ALA A 199 6.54 -3.11 -11.05
N VAL A 200 5.38 -2.52 -10.72
CA VAL A 200 4.07 -3.16 -10.94
C VAL A 200 3.86 -3.51 -12.42
N LYS A 201 4.13 -2.59 -13.35
CA LYS A 201 3.98 -2.84 -14.79
C LYS A 201 4.90 -3.96 -15.28
N LEU A 202 6.14 -3.99 -14.78
CA LEU A 202 7.11 -5.04 -15.13
C LEU A 202 6.61 -6.41 -14.67
N PHE A 203 6.21 -6.52 -13.39
CA PHE A 203 5.71 -7.77 -12.84
C PHE A 203 4.38 -8.19 -13.47
N GLN A 204 3.46 -7.29 -13.79
CA GLN A 204 2.23 -7.64 -14.49
C GLN A 204 2.47 -8.33 -15.83
N ARG A 205 3.48 -7.87 -16.58
CA ARG A 205 3.86 -8.56 -17.85
C ARG A 205 4.34 -9.99 -17.62
N LEU A 206 5.01 -10.24 -16.50
CA LEU A 206 5.55 -11.55 -16.15
C LEU A 206 4.54 -12.47 -15.49
N THR A 207 3.61 -11.93 -14.69
CA THR A 207 2.70 -12.70 -13.84
C THR A 207 1.32 -12.95 -14.46
N ASN A 208 0.86 -12.11 -15.40
CA ASN A 208 -0.51 -12.22 -15.94
C ASN A 208 -0.81 -13.57 -16.58
N GLU A 209 0.09 -14.10 -17.43
CA GLU A 209 -0.15 -15.41 -18.06
C GLU A 209 -0.09 -16.57 -17.08
N PRO A 210 0.96 -16.74 -16.24
CA PRO A 210 1.02 -17.85 -15.30
C PRO A 210 -0.08 -17.79 -14.24
N VAL A 211 -0.45 -16.62 -13.76
CA VAL A 211 -1.54 -16.45 -12.79
C VAL A 211 -2.89 -16.82 -13.41
N ASN A 212 -3.17 -16.36 -14.63
CA ASN A 212 -4.42 -16.73 -15.30
C ASN A 212 -4.51 -18.25 -15.53
N ARG A 213 -3.39 -18.91 -15.89
CA ARG A 213 -3.36 -20.39 -16.02
C ARG A 213 -3.62 -21.10 -14.69
N LEU A 214 -3.03 -20.63 -13.58
CA LEU A 214 -3.20 -21.22 -12.25
C LEU A 214 -4.63 -21.08 -11.72
N VAL A 215 -5.29 -19.99 -12.08
CA VAL A 215 -6.61 -19.63 -11.56
C VAL A 215 -7.74 -20.22 -12.43
N SER A 216 -7.55 -20.35 -13.75
CA SER A 216 -8.55 -20.84 -14.70
C SER A 216 -8.68 -22.38 -14.74
N VAL A 217 -7.85 -23.13 -14.06
CA VAL A 217 -7.92 -24.59 -13.85
C VAL A 217 -8.58 -24.89 -12.51
#